data_a8dfaea7504cec01c0ec573d53e03ad5
#
_entry.id   a8dfaea7504cec01c0ec573d53e03ad5
#
_cell.length_a   1.000
_cell.length_b   1.000
_cell.length_c   1.000
_cell.angle_alpha   90.00
_cell.angle_beta   90.00
_cell.angle_gamma   90.00
#
_symmetry.space_group_name_H-M   'P 1'
#
loop_
_entity.id
_entity.type
_entity.pdbx_description
1 polymer ?
#
loop_
_entity_poly.entity_id
_entity_poly.type
_entity_poly.pdbx_seq_one_letter_code
_entity_poly.pdbx_strand_id
1 'polypeptide(L)'
;EIPGPIALPMLRHSAHVLPRIGSFHHTVGLGLLEGLREKYGDLVRLAKASRTRPVLYVFDPELMREVYESGVTEPPRWERSPLSHHRKIAGTHCPFQGDESKAIWAAIRALLQDGTLLKNFNKAFDDIAADATRRLSDLRHAENALNEELETEVYRWALETIGVMIFGIRLGCLDGAVHVPTALNRTPEKTSLDDDTPEVCSLAKRSLHELNLAERLVRCSREIADCNYLVRSEKTLKTDSHVFNSALKAFDRHYSLTEHFLLEALNALNTSELRPEQVLIDKLRPLQKRILHLASDIFLAGVEPLAHTALSMFYHLSLHPAQQQRAHDQVIWAKESRDAGLEDPELTYIAACAKEALRVHPATGGVVRRSREELVVGGYEIPVGVDIVLAHGVTSKLDKQWGRSKAFIPERWCNEGWEPLKASRAHPLASMPFGEACPATGIVGNMLTALATRMLDKYRLEWHGPAPSMTTNGVNKLHPPYYFVLQNAA
;
A
#
# COMPACT_ATOMS: atom_id res chain seq x y z
N GLU A 1 -11.59 28.11 20.24
CA GLU A 1 -11.81 26.66 20.03
C GLU A 1 -11.37 26.25 18.62
N ILE A 2 -10.79 25.05 18.49
CA ILE A 2 -10.41 24.51 17.19
C ILE A 2 -11.68 24.26 16.35
N PRO A 3 -11.74 24.73 15.08
CA PRO A 3 -12.87 24.51 14.20
C PRO A 3 -13.16 23.03 13.97
N GLY A 4 -14.42 22.69 13.69
CA GLY A 4 -14.82 21.33 13.35
C GLY A 4 -16.33 21.15 13.30
N PRO A 5 -16.81 20.00 12.78
CA PRO A 5 -18.23 19.72 12.74
C PRO A 5 -18.83 19.63 14.14
N ILE A 6 -20.04 20.17 14.29
CA ILE A 6 -20.76 20.13 15.56
C ILE A 6 -21.25 18.70 15.83
N ALA A 7 -20.95 18.18 17.00
CA ALA A 7 -21.45 16.88 17.42
C ALA A 7 -22.94 16.95 17.78
N LEU A 8 -23.80 16.31 17.00
CA LEU A 8 -25.22 16.27 17.29
C LEU A 8 -25.53 15.33 18.47
N PRO A 9 -26.54 15.66 19.32
CA PRO A 9 -27.01 14.73 20.34
C PRO A 9 -27.34 13.36 19.74
N MET A 10 -26.98 12.28 20.41
CA MET A 10 -27.17 10.87 20.01
C MET A 10 -26.38 10.42 18.77
N LEU A 11 -26.39 11.16 17.63
CA LEU A 11 -25.71 10.80 16.37
C LEU A 11 -24.28 11.31 16.30
N ARG A 12 -23.92 12.33 17.09
CA ARG A 12 -22.59 12.94 17.14
C ARG A 12 -22.05 13.30 15.75
N HIS A 13 -20.80 12.95 15.42
CA HIS A 13 -20.21 13.23 14.12
C HIS A 13 -20.65 12.27 13.01
N SER A 14 -21.17 11.09 13.35
CA SER A 14 -21.71 10.18 12.35
C SER A 14 -22.87 10.76 11.56
N ALA A 15 -23.59 11.76 12.12
CA ALA A 15 -24.61 12.50 11.40
C ALA A 15 -24.08 13.17 10.11
N HIS A 16 -22.82 13.59 10.09
CA HIS A 16 -22.21 14.28 8.94
C HIS A 16 -21.86 13.36 7.78
N VAL A 17 -21.76 12.05 8.02
CA VAL A 17 -21.49 11.01 7.00
C VAL A 17 -22.70 10.12 6.73
N LEU A 18 -23.86 10.41 7.33
CA LEU A 18 -25.08 9.64 7.07
C LEU A 18 -25.50 9.78 5.60
N PRO A 19 -25.85 8.67 4.92
CA PRO A 19 -26.34 8.69 3.55
C PRO A 19 -27.51 9.67 3.38
N ARG A 20 -27.49 10.48 2.33
CA ARG A 20 -28.50 11.49 1.93
C ARG A 20 -28.69 12.70 2.85
N ILE A 21 -28.17 12.69 4.08
CA ILE A 21 -28.43 13.74 5.09
C ILE A 21 -27.15 14.45 5.51
N GLY A 22 -26.05 13.72 5.60
CA GLY A 22 -24.79 14.25 6.11
C GLY A 22 -24.09 15.22 5.15
N SER A 23 -23.37 16.19 5.67
CA SER A 23 -22.62 17.17 4.87
C SER A 23 -21.51 16.51 4.01
N PHE A 24 -21.09 15.31 4.36
CA PHE A 24 -20.02 14.53 3.71
C PHE A 24 -20.48 13.14 3.27
N HIS A 25 -21.77 12.96 3.05
CA HIS A 25 -22.37 11.66 2.76
C HIS A 25 -21.91 11.01 1.43
N HIS A 26 -21.35 11.80 0.52
CA HIS A 26 -20.79 11.31 -0.76
C HIS A 26 -19.28 11.10 -0.71
N THR A 27 -18.61 11.42 0.41
CA THR A 27 -17.16 11.42 0.50
C THR A 27 -16.67 10.36 1.48
N VAL A 28 -15.65 9.60 1.08
CA VAL A 28 -14.99 8.60 1.91
C VAL A 28 -13.48 8.75 1.80
N GLY A 29 -12.74 8.23 2.77
CA GLY A 29 -11.28 8.22 2.72
C GLY A 29 -10.67 9.61 2.58
N LEU A 30 -9.81 9.80 1.58
CA LEU A 30 -9.14 11.08 1.32
C LEU A 30 -10.14 12.20 0.98
N GLY A 31 -11.21 11.90 0.23
CA GLY A 31 -12.23 12.91 -0.10
C GLY A 31 -12.92 13.48 1.13
N LEU A 32 -13.13 12.66 2.17
CA LEU A 32 -13.65 13.16 3.45
C LEU A 32 -12.66 14.12 4.11
N LEU A 33 -11.36 13.80 4.11
CA LEU A 33 -10.33 14.66 4.68
C LEU A 33 -10.19 15.98 3.91
N GLU A 34 -10.25 15.94 2.58
CA GLU A 34 -10.26 17.12 1.71
C GLU A 34 -11.48 18.01 2.03
N GLY A 35 -12.68 17.45 2.13
CA GLY A 35 -13.89 18.18 2.49
C GLY A 35 -13.87 18.78 3.90
N LEU A 36 -13.28 18.08 4.87
CA LEU A 36 -13.10 18.64 6.23
C LEU A 36 -12.18 19.86 6.18
N ARG A 37 -11.06 19.76 5.46
CA ARG A 37 -10.12 20.88 5.30
C ARG A 37 -10.77 22.07 4.59
N GLU A 38 -11.46 21.85 3.47
CA GLU A 38 -12.12 22.90 2.71
C GLU A 38 -13.13 23.67 3.55
N LYS A 39 -13.86 22.97 4.42
CA LYS A 39 -14.92 23.57 5.23
C LYS A 39 -14.42 24.21 6.52
N TYR A 40 -13.40 23.66 7.17
CA TYR A 40 -12.99 24.06 8.51
C TYR A 40 -11.56 24.60 8.60
N GLY A 41 -10.76 24.50 7.52
CA GLY A 41 -9.38 24.99 7.48
C GLY A 41 -8.33 23.94 7.78
N ASP A 42 -7.13 24.39 8.07
CA ASP A 42 -5.93 23.54 8.15
C ASP A 42 -5.78 22.77 9.49
N LEU A 43 -6.64 23.06 10.48
CA LEU A 43 -6.69 22.36 11.76
C LEU A 43 -8.16 22.07 12.10
N VAL A 44 -8.51 20.77 12.21
CA VAL A 44 -9.92 20.37 12.39
C VAL A 44 -10.06 19.39 13.53
N ARG A 45 -10.94 19.70 14.48
CA ARG A 45 -11.25 18.84 15.62
C ARG A 45 -12.53 18.04 15.38
N LEU A 46 -12.45 16.72 15.55
CA LEU A 46 -13.63 15.90 15.77
C LEU A 46 -13.76 15.58 17.26
N ALA A 47 -14.82 16.06 17.87
CA ALA A 47 -15.09 15.78 19.28
C ALA A 47 -15.34 14.27 19.48
N LYS A 48 -15.16 13.79 20.70
CA LYS A 48 -15.32 12.39 21.09
C LYS A 48 -16.67 11.82 20.61
N ALA A 49 -16.64 10.85 19.69
CA ALA A 49 -17.81 10.03 19.39
C ALA A 49 -17.92 8.95 20.46
N SER A 50 -19.09 8.79 21.09
CA SER A 50 -19.53 7.88 22.15
C SER A 50 -18.50 7.10 23.00
N ARG A 51 -17.55 6.42 22.42
CA ARG A 51 -16.50 5.62 23.10
C ARG A 51 -15.14 5.77 22.44
N THR A 52 -15.01 6.61 21.41
CA THR A 52 -13.76 6.92 20.73
C THR A 52 -13.09 8.13 21.37
N ARG A 53 -11.79 8.26 21.16
CA ARG A 53 -11.01 9.43 21.58
C ARG A 53 -11.33 10.63 20.69
N PRO A 54 -11.14 11.87 21.16
CA PRO A 54 -11.18 13.03 20.25
C PRO A 54 -10.05 12.89 19.23
N VAL A 55 -10.30 13.36 18.01
CA VAL A 55 -9.34 13.33 16.90
C VAL A 55 -9.09 14.76 16.42
N LEU A 56 -7.83 15.08 16.24
CA LEU A 56 -7.35 16.31 15.61
C LEU A 56 -6.78 15.98 14.23
N TYR A 57 -7.29 16.64 13.19
CA TYR A 57 -6.74 16.55 11.85
C TYR A 57 -5.89 17.76 11.56
N VAL A 58 -4.68 17.54 11.06
CA VAL A 58 -3.71 18.58 10.70
C VAL A 58 -3.44 18.49 9.21
N PHE A 59 -3.67 19.61 8.50
CA PHE A 59 -3.54 19.71 7.04
C PHE A 59 -2.49 20.73 6.59
N ASP A 60 -1.79 21.36 7.50
CA ASP A 60 -0.70 22.28 7.20
C ASP A 60 0.65 21.63 7.59
N PRO A 61 1.65 21.61 6.69
CA PRO A 61 2.94 20.99 6.97
C PRO A 61 3.73 21.64 8.12
N GLU A 62 3.57 22.95 8.35
CA GLU A 62 4.22 23.63 9.48
C GLU A 62 3.62 23.16 10.81
N LEU A 63 2.29 23.06 10.88
CA LEU A 63 1.60 22.51 12.06
C LEU A 63 1.95 21.02 12.28
N MET A 64 2.16 20.26 11.20
CA MET A 64 2.64 18.89 11.29
C MET A 64 4.04 18.83 11.92
N ARG A 65 4.93 19.78 11.59
CA ARG A 65 6.27 19.90 12.18
C ARG A 65 6.17 20.12 13.69
N GLU A 66 5.31 21.04 14.15
CA GLU A 66 5.07 21.26 15.60
C GLU A 66 4.69 19.95 16.30
N VAL A 67 3.80 19.13 15.68
CA VAL A 67 3.40 17.83 16.22
C VAL A 67 4.56 16.84 16.26
N TYR A 68 5.38 16.75 15.19
CA TYR A 68 6.54 15.85 15.18
C TYR A 68 7.60 16.22 16.23
N GLU A 69 7.81 17.51 16.46
CA GLU A 69 8.78 18.04 17.42
C GLU A 69 8.30 17.92 18.89
N SER A 70 6.98 17.76 19.12
CA SER A 70 6.37 17.78 20.46
C SER A 70 6.44 16.46 21.24
N GLY A 71 7.27 15.50 20.85
CA GLY A 71 7.42 14.24 21.59
C GLY A 71 6.20 13.30 21.59
N VAL A 72 5.25 13.51 20.70
CA VAL A 72 4.10 12.60 20.46
C VAL A 72 4.56 11.21 20.06
N THR A 73 3.75 10.22 20.35
CA THR A 73 4.06 8.83 20.03
C THR A 73 3.05 8.21 19.09
N GLU A 74 3.45 7.14 18.43
CA GLU A 74 2.48 6.30 17.74
C GLU A 74 1.43 5.78 18.73
N PRO A 75 0.14 5.90 18.43
CA PRO A 75 -0.88 5.25 19.22
C PRO A 75 -0.68 3.74 19.14
N PRO A 76 -0.99 2.98 20.18
CA PRO A 76 -1.03 1.54 20.11
C PRO A 76 -2.12 1.14 19.10
N ARG A 77 -1.73 1.03 17.83
CA ARG A 77 -2.63 0.82 16.68
C ARG A 77 -3.49 -0.44 16.83
N TRP A 78 -3.00 -1.39 17.64
CA TRP A 78 -3.44 -2.76 17.57
C TRP A 78 -4.03 -3.31 18.86
N GLU A 79 -4.13 -2.51 19.93
CA GLU A 79 -4.62 -2.99 21.24
C GLU A 79 -5.98 -3.71 21.17
N ARG A 80 -6.82 -3.35 20.21
CA ARG A 80 -8.16 -3.91 20.04
C ARG A 80 -8.40 -4.54 18.66
N SER A 81 -7.35 -4.77 17.89
CA SER A 81 -7.46 -5.39 16.57
C SER A 81 -7.53 -6.92 16.69
N PRO A 82 -8.09 -7.63 15.69
CA PRO A 82 -8.00 -9.08 15.61
C PRO A 82 -6.56 -9.59 15.66
N LEU A 83 -5.63 -8.89 15.02
CA LEU A 83 -4.21 -9.22 15.04
C LEU A 83 -3.62 -9.16 16.45
N SER A 84 -3.94 -8.12 17.23
CA SER A 84 -3.47 -8.01 18.63
C SER A 84 -4.01 -9.13 19.50
N HIS A 85 -5.28 -9.50 19.30
CA HIS A 85 -5.89 -10.62 20.01
C HIS A 85 -5.26 -11.95 19.61
N HIS A 86 -5.08 -12.20 18.32
CA HIS A 86 -4.38 -13.38 17.79
C HIS A 86 -2.99 -13.54 18.41
N ARG A 87 -2.21 -12.48 18.47
CA ARG A 87 -0.85 -12.51 19.07
C ARG A 87 -0.84 -12.74 20.56
N LYS A 88 -1.84 -12.21 21.30
CA LYS A 88 -2.00 -12.52 22.72
C LYS A 88 -2.25 -14.00 22.97
N ILE A 89 -3.11 -14.64 22.19
CA ILE A 89 -3.39 -16.08 22.26
C ILE A 89 -2.14 -16.89 21.91
N ALA A 90 -1.43 -16.50 20.87
CA ALA A 90 -0.21 -17.17 20.45
C ALA A 90 0.99 -16.94 21.38
N GLY A 91 0.82 -16.17 22.48
CA GLY A 91 1.89 -15.85 23.44
C GLY A 91 3.03 -15.01 22.84
N THR A 92 2.76 -14.28 21.76
CA THR A 92 3.75 -13.54 21.02
C THR A 92 3.58 -12.03 21.21
N HIS A 93 4.71 -11.33 21.39
CA HIS A 93 4.69 -9.87 21.47
C HIS A 93 4.45 -9.25 20.08
N CYS A 94 3.70 -8.15 20.06
CA CYS A 94 3.52 -7.37 18.84
C CYS A 94 4.85 -6.68 18.47
N PRO A 95 5.50 -7.00 17.34
CA PRO A 95 6.79 -6.39 16.96
C PRO A 95 6.72 -4.89 16.67
N PHE A 96 5.50 -4.32 16.62
CA PHE A 96 5.29 -2.88 16.47
C PHE A 96 5.11 -2.12 17.80
N GLN A 97 5.33 -2.75 18.95
CA GLN A 97 5.14 -2.13 20.27
C GLN A 97 6.38 -2.31 21.16
N GLY A 98 6.79 -1.22 21.81
CA GLY A 98 7.92 -1.19 22.74
C GLY A 98 9.25 -0.78 22.10
N ASP A 99 10.22 -0.52 22.95
CA ASP A 99 11.53 0.02 22.51
C ASP A 99 12.36 -1.01 21.76
N GLU A 100 12.24 -2.29 22.11
CA GLU A 100 12.90 -3.38 21.40
C GLU A 100 12.40 -3.49 19.95
N SER A 101 11.10 -3.34 19.73
CA SER A 101 10.51 -3.33 18.39
C SER A 101 10.99 -2.14 17.56
N LYS A 102 11.10 -0.96 18.16
CA LYS A 102 11.65 0.22 17.49
C LYS A 102 13.09 -0.02 17.05
N ALA A 103 13.91 -0.66 17.87
CA ALA A 103 15.29 -0.98 17.54
C ALA A 103 15.38 -1.97 16.35
N ILE A 104 14.56 -3.03 16.35
CA ILE A 104 14.47 -3.99 15.23
C ILE A 104 14.07 -3.28 13.94
N TRP A 105 13.02 -2.46 13.97
CA TRP A 105 12.56 -1.73 12.79
C TRP A 105 13.59 -0.69 12.30
N ALA A 106 14.30 -0.04 13.21
CA ALA A 106 15.39 0.87 12.86
C ALA A 106 16.55 0.11 12.17
N ALA A 107 16.92 -1.06 12.67
CA ALA A 107 17.95 -1.90 12.06
C ALA A 107 17.54 -2.37 10.65
N ILE A 108 16.28 -2.82 10.48
CA ILE A 108 15.77 -3.22 9.17
C ILE A 108 15.74 -2.05 8.19
N ARG A 109 15.32 -0.87 8.66
CA ARG A 109 15.35 0.34 7.83
C ARG A 109 16.77 0.66 7.37
N ALA A 110 17.74 0.60 8.26
CA ALA A 110 19.14 0.82 7.91
C ALA A 110 19.62 -0.19 6.87
N LEU A 111 19.27 -1.46 6.99
CA LEU A 111 19.58 -2.50 5.99
C LEU A 111 18.90 -2.23 4.64
N LEU A 112 17.63 -1.85 4.64
CA LEU A 112 16.87 -1.57 3.40
C LEU A 112 17.14 -0.17 2.80
N GLN A 113 18.01 0.62 3.42
CA GLN A 113 18.57 1.87 2.88
C GLN A 113 20.03 1.71 2.42
N ASP A 114 20.66 0.56 2.69
CA ASP A 114 22.00 0.24 2.20
C ASP A 114 21.96 0.01 0.68
N GLY A 115 22.51 0.94 -0.07
CA GLY A 115 22.53 0.89 -1.53
C GLY A 115 23.21 -0.35 -2.10
N THR A 116 24.17 -0.94 -1.40
CA THR A 116 24.82 -2.20 -1.80
C THR A 116 23.85 -3.38 -1.64
N LEU A 117 23.16 -3.44 -0.51
CA LEU A 117 22.16 -4.49 -0.27
C LEU A 117 20.97 -4.35 -1.25
N LEU A 118 20.54 -3.13 -1.55
CA LEU A 118 19.45 -2.91 -2.51
C LEU A 118 19.78 -3.43 -3.91
N LYS A 119 21.03 -3.27 -4.37
CA LYS A 119 21.47 -3.79 -5.68
C LYS A 119 21.36 -5.31 -5.76
N ASN A 120 21.51 -6.01 -4.64
CA ASN A 120 21.40 -7.47 -4.59
C ASN A 120 20.03 -8.01 -5.00
N PHE A 121 18.98 -7.19 -4.88
CA PHE A 121 17.62 -7.55 -5.26
C PHE A 121 17.28 -7.22 -6.71
N ASN A 122 18.07 -6.39 -7.40
CA ASN A 122 17.68 -5.86 -8.72
C ASN A 122 17.40 -6.98 -9.72
N LYS A 123 18.26 -8.01 -9.78
CA LYS A 123 18.06 -9.15 -10.69
C LYS A 123 16.79 -9.92 -10.35
N ALA A 124 16.57 -10.24 -9.07
CA ALA A 124 15.39 -10.98 -8.63
C ALA A 124 14.09 -10.19 -8.91
N PHE A 125 14.09 -8.88 -8.69
CA PHE A 125 12.93 -8.03 -9.01
C PHE A 125 12.66 -7.96 -10.50
N ASP A 126 13.70 -7.93 -11.33
CA ASP A 126 13.59 -7.94 -12.77
C ASP A 126 13.02 -9.26 -13.30
N ASP A 127 13.51 -10.40 -12.78
CA ASP A 127 13.00 -11.74 -13.12
C ASP A 127 11.52 -11.89 -12.72
N ILE A 128 11.14 -11.43 -11.52
CA ILE A 128 9.74 -11.43 -11.05
C ILE A 128 8.86 -10.53 -11.92
N ALA A 129 9.36 -9.36 -12.29
CA ALA A 129 8.64 -8.43 -13.16
C ALA A 129 8.43 -9.01 -14.57
N ALA A 130 9.41 -9.74 -15.11
CA ALA A 130 9.30 -10.45 -16.39
C ALA A 130 8.22 -11.54 -16.32
N ASP A 131 8.17 -12.33 -15.24
CA ASP A 131 7.13 -13.34 -15.04
C ASP A 131 5.75 -12.73 -14.93
N ALA A 132 5.59 -11.65 -14.15
CA ALA A 132 4.33 -10.93 -14.01
C ALA A 132 3.86 -10.34 -15.36
N THR A 133 4.77 -9.73 -16.12
CA THR A 133 4.47 -9.18 -17.45
C THR A 133 4.04 -10.27 -18.42
N ARG A 134 4.66 -11.45 -18.39
CA ARG A 134 4.25 -12.61 -19.20
C ARG A 134 2.83 -13.03 -18.87
N ARG A 135 2.47 -13.17 -17.58
CA ARG A 135 1.12 -13.54 -17.15
C ARG A 135 0.07 -12.51 -17.59
N LEU A 136 0.37 -11.20 -17.46
CA LEU A 136 -0.50 -10.15 -18.00
C LEU A 136 -0.65 -10.21 -19.52
N SER A 137 0.40 -10.63 -20.22
CA SER A 137 0.35 -10.90 -21.68
C SER A 137 -0.62 -12.03 -22.02
N ASP A 138 -0.59 -13.12 -21.25
CA ASP A 138 -1.49 -14.27 -21.45
C ASP A 138 -2.96 -13.87 -21.21
N LEU A 139 -3.23 -13.05 -20.21
CA LEU A 139 -4.57 -12.51 -19.93
C LEU A 139 -5.07 -11.53 -20.98
N ARG A 140 -4.18 -10.77 -21.63
CA ARG A 140 -4.54 -9.77 -22.63
C ARG A 140 -5.34 -10.34 -23.81
N HIS A 141 -5.07 -11.60 -24.19
CA HIS A 141 -5.70 -12.27 -25.32
C HIS A 141 -7.06 -12.87 -25.00
N ALA A 142 -7.46 -12.89 -23.73
CA ALA A 142 -8.75 -13.38 -23.28
C ALA A 142 -9.74 -12.22 -23.12
N GLU A 143 -10.94 -12.35 -23.64
CA GLU A 143 -11.98 -11.33 -23.57
C GLU A 143 -12.26 -10.94 -22.09
N ASN A 144 -12.07 -9.66 -21.75
CA ASN A 144 -12.23 -9.06 -20.43
C ASN A 144 -11.34 -9.63 -19.31
N ALA A 145 -10.62 -10.73 -19.51
CA ALA A 145 -9.88 -11.41 -18.45
C ALA A 145 -8.76 -10.53 -17.86
N LEU A 146 -8.10 -9.70 -18.69
CA LEU A 146 -7.08 -8.78 -18.18
C LEU A 146 -7.63 -7.86 -17.10
N ASN A 147 -8.76 -7.22 -17.33
CA ASN A 147 -9.31 -6.22 -16.40
C ASN A 147 -9.98 -6.86 -15.17
N GLU A 148 -10.52 -8.07 -15.31
CA GLU A 148 -11.08 -8.84 -14.21
C GLU A 148 -9.99 -9.37 -13.26
N GLU A 149 -8.85 -9.83 -13.80
CA GLU A 149 -7.78 -10.47 -13.03
C GLU A 149 -6.58 -9.57 -12.75
N LEU A 150 -6.52 -8.37 -13.32
CA LEU A 150 -5.37 -7.46 -13.21
C LEU A 150 -4.96 -7.22 -11.76
N GLU A 151 -5.90 -6.93 -10.89
CA GLU A 151 -5.64 -6.69 -9.47
C GLU A 151 -5.02 -7.93 -8.83
N THR A 152 -5.53 -9.11 -9.12
CA THR A 152 -5.03 -10.38 -8.59
C THR A 152 -3.59 -10.64 -9.05
N GLU A 153 -3.28 -10.42 -10.32
CA GLU A 153 -1.93 -10.63 -10.85
C GLU A 153 -0.93 -9.60 -10.30
N VAL A 154 -1.33 -8.34 -10.12
CA VAL A 154 -0.49 -7.34 -9.48
C VAL A 154 -0.28 -7.65 -7.99
N TYR A 155 -1.26 -8.23 -7.30
CA TYR A 155 -1.07 -8.74 -5.94
C TYR A 155 -0.10 -9.93 -5.89
N ARG A 156 -0.16 -10.86 -6.85
CA ARG A 156 0.80 -11.97 -6.97
C ARG A 156 2.22 -11.44 -7.14
N TRP A 157 2.40 -10.45 -8.03
CA TRP A 157 3.68 -9.78 -8.20
C TRP A 157 4.17 -9.12 -6.92
N ALA A 158 3.32 -8.38 -6.23
CA ALA A 158 3.69 -7.69 -4.99
C ALA A 158 4.09 -8.68 -3.90
N LEU A 159 3.34 -9.78 -3.74
CA LEU A 159 3.64 -10.80 -2.75
C LEU A 159 4.95 -11.53 -3.06
N GLU A 160 5.17 -11.92 -4.32
CA GLU A 160 6.40 -12.57 -4.78
C GLU A 160 7.63 -11.68 -4.54
N THR A 161 7.51 -10.39 -4.89
CA THR A 161 8.58 -9.40 -4.75
C THR A 161 8.93 -9.16 -3.28
N ILE A 162 7.92 -9.01 -2.41
CA ILE A 162 8.13 -8.89 -0.96
C ILE A 162 8.68 -10.20 -0.38
N GLY A 163 8.22 -11.35 -0.87
CA GLY A 163 8.72 -12.66 -0.46
C GLY A 163 10.21 -12.84 -0.72
N VAL A 164 10.66 -12.50 -1.91
CA VAL A 164 12.10 -12.54 -2.23
C VAL A 164 12.88 -11.53 -1.39
N MET A 165 12.34 -10.34 -1.14
CA MET A 165 13.00 -9.36 -0.27
C MET A 165 13.21 -9.91 1.14
N ILE A 166 12.19 -10.56 1.75
CA ILE A 166 12.26 -11.02 3.13
C ILE A 166 13.02 -12.34 3.26
N PHE A 167 12.72 -13.29 2.38
CA PHE A 167 13.17 -14.68 2.49
C PHE A 167 14.34 -15.05 1.56
N GLY A 168 14.61 -14.22 0.55
CA GLY A 168 15.63 -14.56 -0.47
C GLY A 168 15.28 -15.78 -1.31
N ILE A 169 14.00 -16.18 -1.36
CA ILE A 169 13.48 -17.29 -2.17
C ILE A 169 12.22 -16.86 -2.91
N ARG A 170 11.93 -17.53 -4.04
CA ARG A 170 10.66 -17.39 -4.75
C ARG A 170 9.57 -18.14 -3.99
N LEU A 171 8.38 -17.53 -3.88
CA LEU A 171 7.22 -18.14 -3.22
C LEU A 171 6.38 -19.00 -4.18
N GLY A 172 6.55 -18.82 -5.51
CA GLY A 172 5.76 -19.49 -6.53
C GLY A 172 4.41 -18.85 -6.80
N CYS A 173 4.22 -17.56 -6.44
CA CYS A 173 2.97 -16.85 -6.69
C CYS A 173 2.67 -16.67 -8.18
N LEU A 174 3.70 -16.64 -9.01
CA LEU A 174 3.64 -16.44 -10.45
C LEU A 174 3.82 -17.74 -11.25
N ASP A 175 3.96 -18.87 -10.56
CA ASP A 175 4.09 -20.18 -11.21
C ASP A 175 2.74 -20.68 -11.75
N GLY A 176 2.80 -21.58 -12.72
CA GLY A 176 1.62 -22.19 -13.34
C GLY A 176 0.92 -21.33 -14.39
N ALA A 177 -0.09 -21.93 -15.02
CA ALA A 177 -0.88 -21.29 -16.07
C ALA A 177 -1.81 -20.21 -15.46
N VAL A 178 -2.04 -19.15 -16.25
CA VAL A 178 -3.04 -18.16 -15.93
C VAL A 178 -4.43 -18.77 -16.07
N HIS A 179 -5.26 -18.63 -15.05
CA HIS A 179 -6.64 -19.06 -15.11
C HIS A 179 -7.44 -17.99 -15.87
N VAL A 180 -7.80 -18.30 -17.11
CA VAL A 180 -8.69 -17.47 -17.90
C VAL A 180 -10.13 -17.91 -17.59
N PRO A 181 -11.00 -17.02 -17.05
CA PRO A 181 -12.40 -17.35 -16.85
C PRO A 181 -13.04 -17.68 -18.21
N THR A 182 -13.40 -18.92 -18.44
CA THR A 182 -14.14 -19.28 -19.65
C THR A 182 -15.57 -18.74 -19.55
N ALA A 183 -15.98 -17.96 -20.53
CA ALA A 183 -17.33 -17.38 -20.63
C ALA A 183 -18.47 -18.42 -20.63
N LEU A 184 -18.13 -19.70 -20.82
CA LEU A 184 -19.06 -20.83 -20.91
C LEU A 184 -19.69 -21.26 -19.58
N ASN A 185 -19.24 -20.77 -18.41
CA ASN A 185 -19.79 -21.15 -17.10
C ASN A 185 -20.71 -20.08 -16.50
N ARG A 186 -21.16 -19.10 -17.28
CA ARG A 186 -22.20 -18.17 -16.83
C ARG A 186 -23.60 -18.76 -17.09
N THR A 187 -24.00 -19.82 -16.40
CA THR A 187 -25.39 -20.05 -16.15
C THR A 187 -25.86 -19.03 -15.13
N PRO A 188 -26.88 -18.20 -15.43
CA PRO A 188 -27.46 -17.31 -14.45
C PRO A 188 -28.20 -18.13 -13.40
N GLU A 189 -27.52 -18.58 -12.35
CA GLU A 189 -28.24 -18.96 -11.13
C GLU A 189 -28.86 -17.66 -10.58
N LYS A 190 -30.20 -17.70 -10.51
CA LYS A 190 -31.00 -16.69 -9.84
C LYS A 190 -30.62 -16.67 -8.36
N THR A 191 -29.65 -15.79 -8.03
CA THR A 191 -29.37 -15.43 -6.65
C THR A 191 -30.35 -14.33 -6.24
N SER A 192 -31.00 -14.53 -5.12
CA SER A 192 -31.92 -13.63 -4.45
C SER A 192 -31.28 -12.25 -4.23
N LEU A 193 -32.07 -11.21 -4.43
CA LEU A 193 -31.84 -9.80 -4.28
C LEU A 193 -31.51 -9.39 -2.81
N ASP A 194 -30.36 -9.74 -2.25
CA ASP A 194 -29.95 -9.22 -0.94
C ASP A 194 -28.42 -9.35 -0.66
N ASP A 195 -27.59 -9.40 -1.70
CA ASP A 195 -26.13 -9.52 -1.49
C ASP A 195 -25.38 -8.39 -2.19
N ASP A 196 -25.28 -7.24 -1.47
CA ASP A 196 -24.37 -6.14 -1.77
C ASP A 196 -22.88 -6.52 -1.48
N THR A 197 -22.49 -7.75 -1.76
CA THR A 197 -21.08 -8.18 -1.67
C THR A 197 -20.35 -7.80 -2.94
N PRO A 198 -19.17 -7.16 -2.83
CA PRO A 198 -18.36 -6.81 -4.01
C PRO A 198 -18.02 -8.09 -4.80
N GLU A 199 -18.08 -7.99 -6.12
CA GLU A 199 -17.74 -9.08 -7.05
C GLU A 199 -16.43 -9.76 -6.65
N VAL A 200 -16.57 -11.04 -6.33
CA VAL A 200 -15.51 -11.86 -5.76
C VAL A 200 -14.60 -12.32 -6.91
N CYS A 201 -13.30 -12.00 -6.83
CA CYS A 201 -12.30 -12.37 -7.82
C CYS A 201 -12.25 -13.90 -8.06
N SER A 202 -11.75 -14.34 -9.22
CA SER A 202 -11.70 -15.76 -9.63
C SER A 202 -11.01 -16.67 -8.59
N LEU A 203 -9.99 -16.13 -7.91
CA LEU A 203 -9.27 -16.82 -6.84
C LEU A 203 -10.17 -17.19 -5.66
N ALA A 204 -11.17 -16.39 -5.35
CA ALA A 204 -12.12 -16.64 -4.27
C ALA A 204 -13.16 -17.72 -4.62
N LYS A 205 -13.41 -17.97 -5.92
CA LYS A 205 -14.32 -19.02 -6.39
C LYS A 205 -13.70 -20.42 -6.37
N ARG A 206 -12.36 -20.53 -6.32
CA ARG A 206 -11.66 -21.81 -6.26
C ARG A 206 -11.64 -22.36 -4.83
N SER A 207 -11.79 -23.67 -4.70
CA SER A 207 -11.64 -24.37 -3.43
C SER A 207 -10.21 -24.18 -2.87
N LEU A 208 -10.05 -24.08 -1.55
CA LEU A 208 -8.73 -23.99 -0.90
C LEU A 208 -7.81 -25.18 -1.26
N HIS A 209 -8.38 -26.35 -1.55
CA HIS A 209 -7.60 -27.54 -1.92
C HIS A 209 -7.00 -27.45 -3.34
N GLU A 210 -7.56 -26.60 -4.20
CA GLU A 210 -7.10 -26.38 -5.57
C GLU A 210 -6.00 -25.30 -5.66
N LEU A 211 -5.77 -24.55 -4.57
CA LEU A 211 -4.78 -23.50 -4.51
C LEU A 211 -3.45 -24.02 -3.99
N ASN A 212 -2.35 -23.61 -4.63
CA ASN A 212 -1.01 -23.82 -4.07
C ASN A 212 -0.78 -22.95 -2.83
N LEU A 213 0.31 -23.14 -2.11
CA LEU A 213 0.59 -22.42 -0.85
C LEU A 213 0.71 -20.91 -1.05
N ALA A 214 1.34 -20.48 -2.15
CA ALA A 214 1.48 -19.06 -2.49
C ALA A 214 0.12 -18.41 -2.80
N GLU A 215 -0.74 -19.08 -3.56
CA GLU A 215 -2.11 -18.61 -3.84
C GLU A 215 -2.96 -18.51 -2.58
N ARG A 216 -2.80 -19.46 -1.65
CA ARG A 216 -3.43 -19.39 -0.32
C ARG A 216 -2.96 -18.18 0.47
N LEU A 217 -1.66 -17.84 0.39
CA LEU A 217 -1.11 -16.67 1.06
C LEU A 217 -1.67 -15.37 0.47
N VAL A 218 -1.77 -15.25 -0.87
CA VAL A 218 -2.44 -14.12 -1.54
C VAL A 218 -3.86 -13.97 -1.02
N ARG A 219 -4.64 -15.05 -1.03
CA ARG A 219 -6.04 -15.05 -0.58
C ARG A 219 -6.16 -14.65 0.89
N CYS A 220 -5.36 -15.22 1.78
CA CYS A 220 -5.38 -14.87 3.20
C CYS A 220 -5.03 -13.39 3.43
N SER A 221 -4.05 -12.85 2.71
CA SER A 221 -3.67 -11.44 2.84
C SER A 221 -4.83 -10.51 2.47
N ARG A 222 -5.57 -10.82 1.40
CA ARG A 222 -6.76 -10.06 0.99
C ARG A 222 -7.91 -10.20 1.99
N GLU A 223 -8.22 -11.42 2.46
CA GLU A 223 -9.23 -11.66 3.50
C GLU A 223 -8.92 -10.85 4.78
N ILE A 224 -7.65 -10.76 5.17
CA ILE A 224 -7.24 -9.98 6.34
C ILE A 224 -7.43 -8.48 6.11
N ALA A 225 -7.10 -7.97 4.92
CA ALA A 225 -7.29 -6.57 4.58
C ALA A 225 -8.77 -6.17 4.69
N ASP A 226 -9.66 -6.98 4.12
CA ASP A 226 -11.12 -6.77 4.17
C ASP A 226 -11.66 -6.87 5.61
N CYS A 227 -11.24 -7.89 6.37
CA CYS A 227 -11.63 -8.06 7.77
C CYS A 227 -11.15 -6.90 8.65
N ASN A 228 -9.94 -6.40 8.44
CA ASN A 228 -9.41 -5.25 9.18
C ASN A 228 -10.25 -3.99 8.98
N TYR A 229 -10.78 -3.79 7.79
CA TYR A 229 -11.71 -2.71 7.50
C TYR A 229 -13.04 -2.87 8.24
N LEU A 230 -13.64 -4.04 8.19
CA LEU A 230 -14.93 -4.34 8.83
C LEU A 230 -14.87 -4.28 10.36
N VAL A 231 -13.75 -4.66 10.97
CA VAL A 231 -13.55 -4.68 12.44
C VAL A 231 -13.28 -3.30 13.02
N ARG A 232 -13.09 -2.26 12.23
CA ARG A 232 -12.89 -0.88 12.73
C ARG A 232 -14.07 -0.28 13.48
N SER A 233 -15.30 -0.82 13.33
CA SER A 233 -16.45 -0.36 14.09
C SER A 233 -16.47 -1.00 15.48
N GLU A 234 -16.77 -0.22 16.53
CA GLU A 234 -16.87 -0.74 17.92
C GLU A 234 -17.93 -1.87 18.07
N LYS A 235 -18.92 -1.90 17.21
CA LYS A 235 -19.96 -2.95 17.21
C LYS A 235 -19.41 -4.31 16.76
N THR A 236 -18.40 -4.33 15.89
CA THR A 236 -17.74 -5.54 15.39
C THR A 236 -16.58 -6.01 16.26
N LEU A 237 -16.14 -5.19 17.23
CA LEU A 237 -15.10 -5.53 18.20
C LEU A 237 -15.58 -6.48 19.34
N LYS A 238 -16.84 -6.87 19.35
CA LYS A 238 -17.27 -7.96 20.23
C LYS A 238 -16.59 -9.24 19.76
N THR A 239 -15.83 -9.85 20.65
CA THR A 239 -15.03 -11.07 20.40
C THR A 239 -15.83 -12.25 19.84
N ASP A 240 -17.14 -12.20 19.89
CA ASP A 240 -18.06 -13.23 19.42
C ASP A 240 -18.66 -12.93 18.03
N SER A 241 -18.22 -11.86 17.35
CA SER A 241 -18.74 -11.56 16.01
C SER A 241 -18.16 -12.54 14.98
N HIS A 242 -18.97 -12.96 14.02
CA HIS A 242 -18.54 -13.82 12.92
C HIS A 242 -17.35 -13.22 12.15
N VAL A 243 -17.37 -11.91 11.90
CA VAL A 243 -16.30 -11.19 11.22
C VAL A 243 -14.98 -11.24 12.02
N PHE A 244 -15.04 -11.07 13.34
CA PHE A 244 -13.86 -11.13 14.20
C PHE A 244 -13.24 -12.55 14.18
N ASN A 245 -14.07 -13.58 14.30
CA ASN A 245 -13.61 -14.97 14.28
C ASN A 245 -13.07 -15.37 12.89
N SER A 246 -13.67 -14.86 11.81
CA SER A 246 -13.14 -15.05 10.45
C SER A 246 -11.75 -14.40 10.29
N ALA A 247 -11.57 -13.19 10.83
CA ALA A 247 -10.30 -12.53 10.85
C ALA A 247 -9.22 -13.33 11.61
N LEU A 248 -9.55 -13.86 12.80
CA LEU A 248 -8.61 -14.70 13.55
C LEU A 248 -8.19 -15.94 12.74
N LYS A 249 -9.12 -16.66 12.11
CA LYS A 249 -8.81 -17.81 11.26
C LYS A 249 -7.95 -17.43 10.05
N ALA A 250 -8.17 -16.26 9.46
CA ALA A 250 -7.34 -15.76 8.36
C ALA A 250 -5.92 -15.46 8.85
N PHE A 251 -5.75 -14.87 10.04
CA PHE A 251 -4.44 -14.65 10.67
C PHE A 251 -3.72 -15.96 10.98
N ASP A 252 -4.41 -16.98 11.51
CA ASP A 252 -3.82 -18.30 11.77
C ASP A 252 -3.27 -18.91 10.48
N ARG A 253 -4.07 -18.91 9.40
CA ARG A 253 -3.63 -19.42 8.10
C ARG A 253 -2.44 -18.63 7.53
N HIS A 254 -2.52 -17.31 7.58
CA HIS A 254 -1.44 -16.43 7.11
C HIS A 254 -0.13 -16.70 7.86
N TYR A 255 -0.22 -16.82 9.18
CA TYR A 255 0.94 -17.06 10.04
C TYR A 255 1.58 -18.42 9.73
N SER A 256 0.80 -19.50 9.62
CA SER A 256 1.29 -20.84 9.28
C SER A 256 1.93 -20.91 7.88
N LEU A 257 1.35 -20.21 6.90
CA LEU A 257 1.94 -20.10 5.55
C LEU A 257 3.26 -19.32 5.55
N THR A 258 3.31 -18.22 6.31
CA THR A 258 4.54 -17.43 6.48
C THR A 258 5.64 -18.25 7.15
N GLU A 259 5.30 -19.06 8.15
CA GLU A 259 6.22 -19.97 8.83
C GLU A 259 6.78 -21.02 7.86
N HIS A 260 5.94 -21.60 7.01
CA HIS A 260 6.37 -22.56 6.00
C HIS A 260 7.46 -21.96 5.09
N PHE A 261 7.21 -20.78 4.49
CA PHE A 261 8.19 -20.12 3.62
C PHE A 261 9.45 -19.68 4.37
N LEU A 262 9.32 -19.28 5.64
CA LEU A 262 10.49 -18.97 6.46
C LEU A 262 11.38 -20.20 6.68
N LEU A 263 10.78 -21.37 6.97
CA LEU A 263 11.53 -22.61 7.15
C LEU A 263 12.22 -23.05 5.85
N GLU A 264 11.56 -22.91 4.70
CA GLU A 264 12.19 -23.16 3.40
C GLU A 264 13.38 -22.24 3.16
N ALA A 265 13.24 -20.93 3.45
CA ALA A 265 14.33 -19.97 3.31
C ALA A 265 15.52 -20.30 4.21
N LEU A 266 15.27 -20.63 5.47
CA LEU A 266 16.34 -21.00 6.42
C LEU A 266 17.03 -22.32 6.03
N ASN A 267 16.29 -23.28 5.49
CA ASN A 267 16.87 -24.52 4.95
C ASN A 267 17.74 -24.23 3.72
N ALA A 268 17.28 -23.35 2.82
CA ALA A 268 18.08 -22.95 1.66
C ALA A 268 19.41 -22.29 2.05
N LEU A 269 19.43 -21.47 3.10
CA LEU A 269 20.66 -20.87 3.62
C LEU A 269 21.66 -21.89 4.18
N ASN A 270 21.17 -23.04 4.65
CA ASN A 270 22.04 -24.07 5.25
C ASN A 270 22.59 -25.05 4.19
N THR A 271 22.00 -25.12 3.01
CA THR A 271 22.26 -26.14 2.00
C THR A 271 22.96 -25.63 0.74
N SER A 272 23.05 -24.35 0.53
CA SER A 272 23.62 -23.74 -0.67
C SER A 272 24.55 -22.57 -0.32
N GLU A 273 25.38 -22.15 -1.30
CA GLU A 273 26.10 -20.88 -1.19
C GLU A 273 25.11 -19.70 -1.06
N LEU A 274 25.51 -18.70 -0.27
CA LEU A 274 24.70 -17.50 -0.01
C LEU A 274 24.50 -16.71 -1.30
N ARG A 275 23.27 -16.62 -1.78
CA ARG A 275 22.91 -15.80 -2.94
C ARG A 275 22.74 -14.33 -2.54
N PRO A 276 22.94 -13.38 -3.49
CA PRO A 276 22.81 -11.95 -3.19
C PRO A 276 21.49 -11.57 -2.50
N GLU A 277 20.37 -12.07 -2.98
CA GLU A 277 19.03 -11.81 -2.43
C GLU A 277 18.79 -12.42 -1.05
N GLN A 278 19.63 -13.37 -0.62
CA GLN A 278 19.54 -14.03 0.69
C GLN A 278 20.28 -13.27 1.81
N VAL A 279 21.05 -12.25 1.48
CA VAL A 279 21.85 -11.49 2.46
C VAL A 279 21.00 -10.87 3.55
N LEU A 280 19.79 -10.41 3.23
CA LEU A 280 18.90 -9.82 4.23
C LEU A 280 18.43 -10.85 5.26
N ILE A 281 17.91 -12.00 4.81
CA ILE A 281 17.43 -13.05 5.73
C ILE A 281 18.59 -13.63 6.56
N ASP A 282 19.79 -13.73 6.00
CA ASP A 282 20.96 -14.16 6.75
C ASP A 282 21.33 -13.17 7.86
N LYS A 283 21.33 -11.87 7.57
CA LYS A 283 21.52 -10.81 8.59
C LYS A 283 20.42 -10.78 9.66
N LEU A 284 19.22 -11.25 9.36
CA LEU A 284 18.10 -11.34 10.30
C LEU A 284 18.11 -12.62 11.16
N ARG A 285 18.92 -13.63 10.83
CA ARG A 285 19.03 -14.90 11.58
C ARG A 285 19.11 -14.75 13.11
N PRO A 286 19.88 -13.78 13.66
CA PRO A 286 19.97 -13.61 15.12
C PRO A 286 18.64 -13.27 15.79
N LEU A 287 17.64 -12.80 15.07
CA LEU A 287 16.31 -12.50 15.58
C LEU A 287 15.47 -13.75 15.88
N GLN A 288 15.90 -14.94 15.41
CA GLN A 288 15.24 -16.23 15.65
C GLN A 288 13.72 -16.20 15.39
N LYS A 289 12.91 -16.63 16.36
CA LYS A 289 11.43 -16.66 16.23
C LYS A 289 10.79 -15.31 15.89
N ARG A 290 11.47 -14.18 16.11
CA ARG A 290 10.97 -12.84 15.78
C ARG A 290 10.93 -12.57 14.27
N ILE A 291 11.74 -13.29 13.48
CA ILE A 291 11.71 -13.19 12.01
C ILE A 291 10.31 -13.51 11.48
N LEU A 292 9.67 -14.54 12.03
CA LEU A 292 8.33 -14.95 11.58
C LEU A 292 7.28 -13.83 11.77
N HIS A 293 7.29 -13.20 12.96
CA HIS A 293 6.38 -12.09 13.24
C HIS A 293 6.67 -10.89 12.34
N LEU A 294 7.95 -10.60 12.15
CA LEU A 294 8.40 -9.53 11.29
C LEU A 294 7.97 -9.77 9.83
N ALA A 295 8.20 -10.97 9.30
CA ALA A 295 7.81 -11.35 7.95
C ALA A 295 6.29 -11.24 7.76
N SER A 296 5.51 -11.79 8.70
CA SER A 296 4.05 -11.68 8.69
C SER A 296 3.59 -10.21 8.67
N ASP A 297 4.21 -9.35 9.48
CA ASP A 297 3.88 -7.93 9.54
C ASP A 297 4.24 -7.19 8.25
N ILE A 298 5.39 -7.50 7.65
CA ILE A 298 5.81 -6.89 6.38
C ILE A 298 4.85 -7.30 5.25
N PHE A 299 4.43 -8.55 5.17
CA PHE A 299 3.42 -8.98 4.19
C PHE A 299 2.11 -8.24 4.38
N LEU A 300 1.58 -8.20 5.60
CA LEU A 300 0.30 -7.54 5.90
C LEU A 300 0.32 -6.03 5.68
N ALA A 301 1.47 -5.38 5.86
CA ALA A 301 1.60 -3.95 5.71
C ALA A 301 2.06 -3.53 4.30
N GLY A 302 2.71 -4.41 3.53
CA GLY A 302 3.41 -4.05 2.31
C GLY A 302 2.73 -4.47 1.02
N VAL A 303 2.09 -5.65 0.98
CA VAL A 303 1.57 -6.23 -0.27
C VAL A 303 0.50 -5.34 -0.90
N GLU A 304 -0.53 -4.99 -0.14
CA GLU A 304 -1.64 -4.19 -0.65
C GLU A 304 -1.21 -2.76 -1.07
N PRO A 305 -0.44 -2.00 -0.27
CA PRO A 305 0.06 -0.71 -0.71
C PRO A 305 0.95 -0.78 -1.95
N LEU A 306 1.82 -1.78 -2.06
CA LEU A 306 2.69 -1.94 -3.22
C LEU A 306 1.89 -2.24 -4.49
N ALA A 307 0.94 -3.18 -4.42
CA ALA A 307 0.08 -3.53 -5.55
C ALA A 307 -0.73 -2.33 -6.06
N HIS A 308 -1.38 -1.59 -5.15
CA HIS A 308 -2.17 -0.42 -5.55
C HIS A 308 -1.34 0.78 -5.99
N THR A 309 -0.10 0.91 -5.52
CA THR A 309 0.82 1.92 -6.06
C THR A 309 1.21 1.58 -7.49
N ALA A 310 1.46 0.31 -7.81
CA ALA A 310 1.73 -0.13 -9.18
C ALA A 310 0.53 0.13 -10.11
N LEU A 311 -0.68 -0.24 -9.69
CA LEU A 311 -1.91 0.04 -10.45
C LEU A 311 -2.13 1.54 -10.67
N SER A 312 -1.88 2.37 -9.66
CA SER A 312 -1.98 3.82 -9.76
C SER A 312 -0.93 4.39 -10.73
N MET A 313 0.30 3.90 -10.69
CA MET A 313 1.36 4.30 -11.63
C MET A 313 0.98 3.95 -13.07
N PHE A 314 0.48 2.75 -13.32
CA PHE A 314 0.02 2.33 -14.65
C PHE A 314 -1.18 3.16 -15.13
N TYR A 315 -2.13 3.45 -14.25
CA TYR A 315 -3.25 4.32 -14.57
C TYR A 315 -2.79 5.71 -15.01
N HIS A 316 -1.88 6.33 -14.26
CA HIS A 316 -1.35 7.63 -14.66
C HIS A 316 -0.55 7.58 -15.96
N LEU A 317 0.28 6.58 -16.18
CA LEU A 317 1.03 6.41 -17.42
C LEU A 317 0.08 6.23 -18.61
N SER A 318 -1.02 5.48 -18.45
CA SER A 318 -2.00 5.28 -19.51
C SER A 318 -2.76 6.55 -19.91
N LEU A 319 -2.89 7.52 -19.00
CA LEU A 319 -3.53 8.81 -19.25
C LEU A 319 -2.55 9.89 -19.76
N HIS A 320 -1.24 9.65 -19.69
CA HIS A 320 -0.21 10.63 -20.01
C HIS A 320 0.77 10.06 -21.07
N PRO A 321 0.39 10.01 -22.35
CA PRO A 321 1.18 9.35 -23.39
C PRO A 321 2.60 9.93 -23.55
N ALA A 322 2.78 11.24 -23.35
CA ALA A 322 4.10 11.87 -23.44
C ALA A 322 5.05 11.41 -22.33
N GLN A 323 4.55 11.31 -21.08
CA GLN A 323 5.31 10.79 -19.95
C GLN A 323 5.59 9.30 -20.10
N GLN A 324 4.62 8.57 -20.63
CA GLN A 324 4.79 7.14 -20.93
C GLN A 324 5.86 6.94 -22.01
N GLN A 325 5.84 7.73 -23.09
CA GLN A 325 6.85 7.65 -24.15
C GLN A 325 8.25 7.94 -23.60
N ARG A 326 8.40 8.99 -22.79
CA ARG A 326 9.69 9.31 -22.18
C ARG A 326 10.20 8.19 -21.26
N ALA A 327 9.31 7.53 -20.54
CA ALA A 327 9.66 6.37 -19.74
C ALA A 327 10.08 5.18 -20.60
N HIS A 328 9.37 4.92 -21.70
CA HIS A 328 9.71 3.90 -22.69
C HIS A 328 11.08 4.18 -23.34
N ASP A 329 11.34 5.42 -23.78
CA ASP A 329 12.64 5.81 -24.38
C ASP A 329 13.81 5.51 -23.43
N GLN A 330 13.60 5.71 -22.11
CA GLN A 330 14.60 5.36 -21.11
C GLN A 330 14.82 3.84 -21.00
N VAL A 331 13.76 3.03 -21.16
CA VAL A 331 13.87 1.56 -21.19
C VAL A 331 14.68 1.11 -22.42
N ILE A 332 14.38 1.67 -23.58
CA ILE A 332 15.10 1.33 -24.82
C ILE A 332 16.58 1.71 -24.70
N TRP A 333 16.85 2.93 -24.24
CA TRP A 333 18.23 3.38 -24.02
C TRP A 333 19.01 2.46 -23.05
N ALA A 334 18.38 2.01 -21.97
CA ALA A 334 19.01 1.10 -21.02
C ALA A 334 19.29 -0.28 -21.65
N LYS A 335 18.41 -0.75 -22.53
CA LYS A 335 18.59 -2.01 -23.27
C LYS A 335 19.75 -1.90 -24.26
N GLU A 336 19.77 -0.85 -25.05
CA GLU A 336 20.86 -0.57 -26.00
C GLU A 336 22.22 -0.44 -25.32
N SER A 337 22.25 0.22 -24.14
CA SER A 337 23.47 0.35 -23.34
C SER A 337 24.01 -1.01 -22.88
N ARG A 338 23.13 -1.88 -22.40
CA ARG A 338 23.51 -3.26 -22.01
C ARG A 338 24.00 -4.08 -23.20
N ASP A 339 23.31 -4.00 -24.33
CA ASP A 339 23.69 -4.72 -25.56
C ASP A 339 25.05 -4.23 -26.09
N ALA A 340 25.38 -2.96 -25.85
CA ALA A 340 26.69 -2.38 -26.14
C ALA A 340 27.77 -2.71 -25.07
N GLY A 341 27.44 -3.43 -24.01
CA GLY A 341 28.35 -3.77 -22.91
C GLY A 341 28.73 -2.60 -22.01
N LEU A 342 27.90 -1.55 -22.00
CA LEU A 342 28.06 -0.38 -21.12
C LEU A 342 27.45 -0.65 -19.73
N GLU A 343 27.80 0.17 -18.76
CA GLU A 343 27.18 0.11 -17.43
C GLU A 343 25.67 0.38 -17.53
N ASP A 344 24.88 -0.36 -16.75
CA ASP A 344 23.42 -0.21 -16.70
C ASP A 344 23.05 1.21 -16.23
N PRO A 345 22.36 2.00 -17.07
CA PRO A 345 21.99 3.34 -16.69
C PRO A 345 20.88 3.36 -15.64
N GLU A 346 20.92 4.34 -14.75
CA GLU A 346 19.85 4.53 -13.78
C GLU A 346 18.53 4.94 -14.46
N LEU A 347 17.45 4.20 -14.20
CA LEU A 347 16.11 4.46 -14.72
C LEU A 347 15.40 5.58 -13.91
N THR A 348 16.04 6.76 -13.89
CA THR A 348 15.64 7.89 -13.03
C THR A 348 14.26 8.44 -13.34
N TYR A 349 13.85 8.43 -14.62
CA TYR A 349 12.53 8.94 -15.01
C TYR A 349 11.41 7.97 -14.64
N ILE A 350 11.63 6.66 -14.75
CA ILE A 350 10.67 5.65 -14.27
C ILE A 350 10.53 5.74 -12.76
N ALA A 351 11.63 5.91 -12.03
CA ALA A 351 11.60 6.15 -10.59
C ALA A 351 10.85 7.46 -10.25
N ALA A 352 10.99 8.50 -11.07
CA ALA A 352 10.23 9.74 -10.93
C ALA A 352 8.71 9.52 -11.14
N CYS A 353 8.31 8.69 -12.10
CA CYS A 353 6.91 8.29 -12.29
C CYS A 353 6.35 7.58 -11.04
N ALA A 354 7.11 6.69 -10.42
CA ALA A 354 6.71 6.02 -9.18
C ALA A 354 6.54 7.01 -8.01
N LYS A 355 7.47 7.95 -7.84
CA LYS A 355 7.38 9.00 -6.82
C LYS A 355 6.16 9.90 -7.04
N GLU A 356 5.88 10.27 -8.28
CA GLU A 356 4.72 11.10 -8.61
C GLU A 356 3.40 10.35 -8.42
N ALA A 357 3.33 9.06 -8.74
CA ALA A 357 2.17 8.22 -8.45
C ALA A 357 1.89 8.16 -6.95
N LEU A 358 2.91 7.97 -6.13
CA LEU A 358 2.82 7.99 -4.66
C LEU A 358 2.37 9.36 -4.11
N ARG A 359 2.73 10.46 -4.76
CA ARG A 359 2.28 11.80 -4.38
C ARG A 359 0.81 12.03 -4.71
N VAL A 360 0.39 11.70 -5.94
CA VAL A 360 -0.98 11.95 -6.42
C VAL A 360 -1.98 10.98 -5.79
N HIS A 361 -1.60 9.70 -5.69
CA HIS A 361 -2.39 8.64 -5.07
C HIS A 361 -1.60 7.94 -3.95
N PRO A 362 -1.38 8.62 -2.80
CA PRO A 362 -0.65 8.02 -1.69
C PRO A 362 -1.43 6.83 -1.12
N ALA A 363 -0.71 5.75 -0.82
CA ALA A 363 -1.31 4.52 -0.29
C ALA A 363 -2.01 4.71 1.06
N THR A 364 -1.68 5.77 1.80
CA THR A 364 -2.32 6.09 3.08
C THR A 364 -2.75 7.55 3.14
N GLY A 365 -3.81 7.84 3.89
CA GLY A 365 -4.30 9.21 4.08
C GLY A 365 -3.39 10.06 4.96
N GLY A 366 -2.53 9.42 5.76
CA GLY A 366 -1.63 10.13 6.67
C GLY A 366 -1.15 9.24 7.83
N VAL A 367 -0.48 9.87 8.78
CA VAL A 367 0.11 9.24 9.95
C VAL A 367 -0.69 9.64 11.20
N VAL A 368 -0.93 8.70 12.11
CA VAL A 368 -1.61 8.97 13.38
C VAL A 368 -0.58 9.06 14.49
N ARG A 369 -0.71 10.08 15.33
CA ARG A 369 0.07 10.28 16.55
C ARG A 369 -0.88 10.39 17.74
N ARG A 370 -0.38 10.23 18.94
CA ARG A 370 -1.14 10.43 20.18
C ARG A 370 -0.39 11.33 21.15
N SER A 371 -1.08 12.33 21.66
CA SER A 371 -0.53 13.19 22.71
C SER A 371 -0.37 12.39 24.00
N ARG A 372 0.82 12.37 24.58
CA ARG A 372 1.11 11.80 25.90
C ARG A 372 1.13 12.85 27.01
N GLU A 373 1.35 14.07 26.63
CA GLU A 373 1.36 15.26 27.46
C GLU A 373 0.53 16.36 26.79
N GLU A 374 0.25 17.43 27.48
CA GLU A 374 -0.36 18.61 26.89
C GLU A 374 0.61 19.23 25.89
N LEU A 375 0.12 19.58 24.73
CA LEU A 375 0.93 20.21 23.68
C LEU A 375 0.17 21.36 23.03
N VAL A 376 0.90 22.28 22.40
CA VAL A 376 0.33 23.39 21.65
C VAL A 376 0.53 23.13 20.18
N VAL A 377 -0.53 23.23 19.38
CA VAL A 377 -0.49 23.12 17.91
C VAL A 377 -1.27 24.28 17.30
N GLY A 378 -0.59 25.08 16.49
CA GLY A 378 -1.22 26.26 15.87
C GLY A 378 -1.80 27.25 16.88
N GLY A 379 -1.20 27.36 18.07
CA GLY A 379 -1.67 28.23 19.15
C GLY A 379 -2.84 27.65 19.98
N TYR A 380 -3.26 26.40 19.74
CA TYR A 380 -4.30 25.73 20.52
C TYR A 380 -3.71 24.68 21.46
N GLU A 381 -4.21 24.67 22.70
CA GLU A 381 -3.87 23.64 23.69
C GLU A 381 -4.57 22.32 23.34
N ILE A 382 -3.79 21.26 23.19
CA ILE A 382 -4.24 19.90 22.88
C ILE A 382 -4.07 19.02 24.12
N PRO A 383 -5.17 18.52 24.71
CA PRO A 383 -5.11 17.69 25.90
C PRO A 383 -4.42 16.34 25.66
N VAL A 384 -3.99 15.71 26.76
CA VAL A 384 -3.49 14.33 26.76
C VAL A 384 -4.51 13.35 26.21
N GLY A 385 -4.07 12.39 25.40
CA GLY A 385 -4.87 11.29 24.88
C GLY A 385 -5.67 11.61 23.62
N VAL A 386 -5.41 12.74 22.96
CA VAL A 386 -5.97 13.09 21.66
C VAL A 386 -5.22 12.33 20.58
N ASP A 387 -5.95 11.71 19.64
CA ASP A 387 -5.38 11.15 18.43
C ASP A 387 -5.22 12.25 17.38
N ILE A 388 -4.01 12.46 16.87
CA ILE A 388 -3.65 13.49 15.91
C ILE A 388 -3.36 12.83 14.58
N VAL A 389 -4.11 13.19 13.55
CA VAL A 389 -3.95 12.68 12.18
C VAL A 389 -3.21 13.73 11.36
N LEU A 390 -1.99 13.42 10.97
CA LEU A 390 -1.17 14.22 10.06
C LEU A 390 -1.53 13.80 8.63
N ALA A 391 -2.34 14.61 7.96
CA ALA A 391 -3.02 14.23 6.72
C ALA A 391 -2.14 14.45 5.46
N HIS A 392 -0.97 13.79 5.41
CA HIS A 392 -0.01 13.91 4.30
C HIS A 392 -0.62 13.59 2.92
N GLY A 393 -1.61 12.70 2.86
CA GLY A 393 -2.31 12.39 1.61
C GLY A 393 -3.16 13.55 1.08
N VAL A 394 -3.53 14.50 1.92
CA VAL A 394 -4.20 15.75 1.50
C VAL A 394 -3.17 16.81 1.14
N THR A 395 -2.15 17.01 1.99
CA THR A 395 -1.12 18.03 1.74
C THR A 395 -0.30 17.76 0.49
N SER A 396 -0.15 16.49 0.10
CA SER A 396 0.49 16.09 -1.16
C SER A 396 -0.25 16.59 -2.42
N LYS A 397 -1.50 17.06 -2.28
CA LYS A 397 -2.36 17.54 -3.37
C LYS A 397 -2.78 19.00 -3.21
N LEU A 398 -2.10 19.78 -2.37
CA LEU A 398 -2.39 21.21 -2.20
C LEU A 398 -1.58 22.07 -3.16
N ASP A 399 -2.24 22.96 -3.92
CA ASP A 399 -1.57 23.88 -4.84
C ASP A 399 -0.62 24.86 -4.11
N LYS A 400 -0.87 25.15 -2.84
CA LYS A 400 0.03 25.92 -1.95
C LYS A 400 1.42 25.27 -1.84
N GLN A 401 1.48 23.92 -1.88
CA GLN A 401 2.72 23.15 -1.75
C GLN A 401 3.27 22.67 -3.11
N TRP A 402 2.37 22.32 -4.01
CA TRP A 402 2.69 21.66 -5.27
C TRP A 402 2.03 22.41 -6.44
N GLY A 403 2.75 23.25 -7.15
CA GLY A 403 2.17 23.91 -8.31
C GLY A 403 1.53 22.87 -9.26
N ARG A 404 0.29 23.09 -9.71
CA ARG A 404 -0.50 22.13 -10.48
C ARG A 404 -0.61 20.76 -9.75
N SER A 405 -0.98 20.79 -8.49
CA SER A 405 -0.94 19.68 -7.55
C SER A 405 -1.70 18.42 -8.00
N LYS A 406 -2.80 18.58 -8.75
CA LYS A 406 -3.61 17.45 -9.25
C LYS A 406 -3.06 16.81 -10.52
N ALA A 407 -2.09 17.45 -11.19
CA ALA A 407 -1.49 16.92 -12.40
C ALA A 407 -0.38 15.90 -12.08
N PHE A 408 -0.28 14.85 -12.90
CA PHE A 408 0.81 13.88 -12.87
C PHE A 408 2.01 14.44 -13.65
N ILE A 409 3.03 14.88 -12.95
CA ILE A 409 4.22 15.54 -13.51
C ILE A 409 5.50 14.90 -12.92
N PRO A 410 5.97 13.78 -13.47
CA PRO A 410 7.21 13.12 -13.01
C PRO A 410 8.44 14.03 -13.01
N GLU A 411 8.47 15.00 -13.90
CA GLU A 411 9.54 15.97 -14.05
C GLU A 411 9.85 16.76 -12.77
N ARG A 412 8.94 16.81 -11.81
CA ARG A 412 9.17 17.41 -10.48
C ARG A 412 10.36 16.78 -9.75
N TRP A 413 10.58 15.50 -10.02
CA TRP A 413 11.59 14.67 -9.37
C TRP A 413 12.90 14.55 -10.16
N CYS A 414 12.94 15.17 -11.35
CA CYS A 414 14.10 15.15 -12.22
C CYS A 414 14.95 16.42 -12.04
N ASN A 415 16.27 16.29 -12.24
CA ASN A 415 17.19 17.44 -12.18
C ASN A 415 16.86 18.52 -13.21
N GLU A 416 16.40 18.10 -14.39
CA GLU A 416 16.01 18.94 -15.54
C GLU A 416 14.60 19.54 -15.41
N GLY A 417 13.88 19.25 -14.32
CA GLY A 417 12.51 19.74 -14.13
C GLY A 417 12.44 21.26 -14.04
N TRP A 418 11.34 21.83 -14.54
CA TRP A 418 11.09 23.27 -14.46
C TRP A 418 11.04 23.72 -12.99
N GLU A 419 11.89 24.66 -12.62
CA GLU A 419 12.16 25.05 -11.23
C GLU A 419 10.90 25.33 -10.39
N PRO A 420 9.88 26.07 -10.86
CA PRO A 420 8.66 26.33 -10.10
C PRO A 420 7.85 25.09 -9.71
N LEU A 421 8.04 23.97 -10.44
CA LEU A 421 7.32 22.72 -10.20
C LEU A 421 8.15 21.66 -9.47
N LYS A 422 9.44 21.91 -9.22
CA LYS A 422 10.32 20.92 -8.57
C LYS A 422 9.81 20.51 -7.20
N ALA A 423 9.96 19.22 -6.89
CA ALA A 423 9.56 18.65 -5.60
C ALA A 423 10.32 19.29 -4.41
N SER A 424 11.54 19.77 -4.64
CA SER A 424 12.35 20.48 -3.63
C SER A 424 11.75 21.82 -3.19
N ARG A 425 10.78 22.36 -3.92
CA ARG A 425 10.09 23.61 -3.55
C ARG A 425 8.96 23.39 -2.54
N ALA A 426 8.45 22.19 -2.47
CA ALA A 426 7.41 21.83 -1.50
C ALA A 426 8.03 21.65 -0.11
N HIS A 427 7.23 21.91 0.92
CA HIS A 427 7.64 21.61 2.28
C HIS A 427 7.93 20.11 2.44
N PRO A 428 9.02 19.69 3.13
CA PRO A 428 9.39 18.27 3.27
C PRO A 428 8.27 17.38 3.81
N LEU A 429 7.42 17.90 4.68
CA LEU A 429 6.29 17.18 5.26
C LEU A 429 5.02 17.24 4.38
N ALA A 430 5.03 17.95 3.25
CA ALA A 430 3.85 18.07 2.39
C ALA A 430 3.52 16.74 1.67
N SER A 431 4.50 15.85 1.46
CA SER A 431 4.27 14.52 0.91
C SER A 431 5.18 13.51 1.60
N MET A 432 4.59 12.67 2.43
CA MET A 432 5.28 11.60 3.16
C MET A 432 4.54 10.26 2.97
N PRO A 433 4.61 9.66 1.77
CA PRO A 433 3.86 8.44 1.47
C PRO A 433 4.25 7.25 2.34
N PHE A 434 5.46 7.23 2.89
CA PHE A 434 5.98 6.21 3.80
C PHE A 434 5.94 6.62 5.29
N GLY A 435 5.53 7.84 5.60
CA GLY A 435 5.70 8.39 6.95
C GLY A 435 7.18 8.40 7.37
N GLU A 436 7.45 8.49 8.69
CA GLU A 436 8.82 8.53 9.22
C GLU A 436 9.45 7.15 9.41
N ALA A 437 8.61 6.13 9.59
CA ALA A 437 9.04 4.85 10.16
C ALA A 437 9.03 3.68 9.18
N CYS A 438 8.53 3.84 7.96
CA CYS A 438 8.44 2.74 7.01
C CYS A 438 9.84 2.28 6.55
N PRO A 439 10.18 1.00 6.71
CA PRO A 439 11.47 0.49 6.24
C PRO A 439 11.55 0.40 4.71
N ALA A 440 10.41 0.41 4.00
CA ALA A 440 10.34 0.21 2.56
C ALA A 440 10.71 1.45 1.72
N THR A 441 10.98 2.59 2.36
CA THR A 441 11.25 3.87 1.68
C THR A 441 12.35 3.78 0.60
N GLY A 442 13.39 2.98 0.84
CA GLY A 442 14.51 2.82 -0.12
C GLY A 442 14.24 1.80 -1.23
N ILE A 443 13.41 0.78 -0.98
CA ILE A 443 13.32 -0.40 -1.85
C ILE A 443 12.10 -0.42 -2.76
N VAL A 444 10.99 0.21 -2.37
CA VAL A 444 9.74 0.22 -3.16
C VAL A 444 9.95 0.85 -4.54
N GLY A 445 10.79 1.88 -4.62
CA GLY A 445 11.15 2.48 -5.90
C GLY A 445 11.75 1.47 -6.88
N ASN A 446 12.68 0.62 -6.43
CA ASN A 446 13.31 -0.42 -7.26
C ASN A 446 12.30 -1.46 -7.72
N MET A 447 11.39 -1.90 -6.83
CA MET A 447 10.33 -2.85 -7.16
C MET A 447 9.41 -2.32 -8.26
N LEU A 448 8.92 -1.09 -8.11
CA LEU A 448 8.05 -0.43 -9.09
C LEU A 448 8.77 -0.16 -10.41
N THR A 449 10.04 0.26 -10.34
CA THR A 449 10.86 0.51 -11.54
C THR A 449 11.06 -0.78 -12.33
N ALA A 450 11.38 -1.90 -11.69
CA ALA A 450 11.54 -3.19 -12.35
C ALA A 450 10.25 -3.62 -13.08
N LEU A 451 9.09 -3.55 -12.41
CA LEU A 451 7.81 -3.90 -13.04
C LEU A 451 7.48 -2.96 -14.21
N ALA A 452 7.61 -1.65 -14.02
CA ALA A 452 7.32 -0.69 -15.05
C ALA A 452 8.25 -0.83 -16.26
N THR A 453 9.53 -1.12 -16.05
CA THR A 453 10.50 -1.38 -17.10
C THR A 453 10.05 -2.54 -18.00
N ARG A 454 9.70 -3.68 -17.40
CA ARG A 454 9.24 -4.86 -18.16
C ARG A 454 7.90 -4.63 -18.85
N MET A 455 7.00 -3.88 -18.24
CA MET A 455 5.72 -3.52 -18.85
C MET A 455 5.92 -2.58 -20.05
N LEU A 456 6.73 -1.53 -19.88
CA LEU A 456 6.96 -0.52 -20.92
C LEU A 456 7.88 -1.01 -22.06
N ASP A 457 8.79 -1.94 -21.78
CA ASP A 457 9.57 -2.62 -22.86
C ASP A 457 8.66 -3.35 -23.86
N LYS A 458 7.52 -3.82 -23.40
CA LYS A 458 6.65 -4.71 -24.17
C LYS A 458 5.34 -4.06 -24.61
N TYR A 459 4.81 -3.14 -23.80
CA TYR A 459 3.47 -2.60 -23.98
C TYR A 459 3.41 -1.08 -23.85
N ARG A 460 2.54 -0.50 -24.68
CA ARG A 460 1.93 0.79 -24.46
C ARG A 460 0.63 0.59 -23.68
N LEU A 461 0.49 1.31 -22.57
CA LEU A 461 -0.68 1.27 -21.72
C LEU A 461 -1.68 2.34 -22.17
N GLU A 462 -2.95 1.97 -22.29
CA GLU A 462 -4.05 2.90 -22.54
C GLU A 462 -5.18 2.65 -21.53
N TRP A 463 -5.97 3.69 -21.25
CA TRP A 463 -7.16 3.59 -20.40
C TRP A 463 -8.40 3.95 -21.21
N HIS A 464 -9.35 3.02 -21.35
CA HIS A 464 -10.53 3.16 -22.19
C HIS A 464 -11.85 3.20 -21.41
N GLY A 465 -11.87 3.79 -20.22
CA GLY A 465 -13.05 3.88 -19.38
C GLY A 465 -13.18 5.19 -18.60
N PRO A 466 -14.22 5.31 -17.76
CA PRO A 466 -14.35 6.42 -16.84
C PRO A 466 -13.20 6.43 -15.82
N ALA A 467 -12.96 7.58 -15.19
CA ALA A 467 -12.01 7.67 -14.09
C ALA A 467 -12.43 6.73 -12.96
N PRO A 468 -11.50 5.90 -12.43
CA PRO A 468 -11.81 4.98 -11.34
C PRO A 468 -12.13 5.76 -10.07
N SER A 469 -13.05 5.24 -9.27
CA SER A 469 -13.27 5.76 -7.93
C SER A 469 -12.13 5.36 -7.00
N MET A 470 -11.89 6.18 -5.98
CA MET A 470 -10.93 5.85 -4.92
C MET A 470 -11.68 5.32 -3.71
N THR A 471 -11.25 4.19 -3.20
CA THR A 471 -11.75 3.62 -1.94
C THR A 471 -10.65 3.59 -0.90
N THR A 472 -11.04 3.58 0.38
CA THR A 472 -10.09 3.51 1.49
C THR A 472 -10.53 2.46 2.50
N ASN A 473 -9.90 1.31 2.45
CA ASN A 473 -10.05 0.21 3.41
C ASN A 473 -8.77 0.03 4.22
N GLY A 474 -8.22 1.14 4.73
CA GLY A 474 -6.89 1.15 5.37
C GLY A 474 -5.80 1.58 4.41
N VAL A 475 -5.87 1.13 3.16
CA VAL A 475 -5.07 1.57 2.03
C VAL A 475 -5.97 2.30 1.05
N ASN A 476 -5.49 3.41 0.48
CA ASN A 476 -6.17 4.09 -0.61
C ASN A 476 -5.93 3.30 -1.89
N LYS A 477 -6.97 2.94 -2.58
CA LYS A 477 -6.89 2.10 -3.78
C LYS A 477 -7.84 2.57 -4.88
N LEU A 478 -7.42 2.36 -6.11
CA LEU A 478 -8.29 2.47 -7.27
C LEU A 478 -9.30 1.32 -7.21
N HIS A 479 -10.59 1.66 -7.34
CA HIS A 479 -11.66 0.66 -7.29
C HIS A 479 -11.95 0.12 -8.69
N PRO A 480 -12.08 -1.20 -8.89
CA PRO A 480 -12.52 -1.77 -10.16
C PRO A 480 -13.94 -1.26 -10.53
N PRO A 481 -14.38 -1.34 -11.79
CA PRO A 481 -13.70 -2.06 -12.87
C PRO A 481 -12.51 -1.29 -13.46
N TYR A 482 -11.49 -2.03 -13.89
CA TYR A 482 -10.36 -1.48 -14.62
C TYR A 482 -10.64 -1.51 -16.13
N TYR A 483 -10.02 -0.58 -16.88
CA TYR A 483 -10.23 -0.45 -18.33
C TYR A 483 -8.89 -0.29 -19.05
N PHE A 484 -7.89 -1.05 -18.62
CA PHE A 484 -6.58 -1.05 -19.27
C PHE A 484 -6.62 -1.79 -20.59
N VAL A 485 -5.95 -1.20 -21.58
CA VAL A 485 -5.62 -1.83 -22.87
C VAL A 485 -4.11 -1.86 -23.00
N LEU A 486 -3.55 -3.05 -23.24
CA LEU A 486 -2.14 -3.25 -23.50
C LEU A 486 -1.92 -3.39 -25.01
N GLN A 487 -1.33 -2.38 -25.62
CA GLN A 487 -0.90 -2.45 -27.03
C GLN A 487 0.58 -2.82 -27.08
N ASN A 488 1.01 -3.55 -28.13
CA ASN A 488 2.44 -3.79 -28.28
C ASN A 488 3.17 -2.45 -28.42
N ALA A 489 4.28 -2.31 -27.72
CA ALA A 489 5.19 -1.19 -27.94
C ALA A 489 5.78 -1.32 -29.37
N ALA A 490 5.97 -0.18 -30.03
CA ALA A 490 6.49 -0.14 -31.40
C ALA A 490 7.99 -0.40 -31.43
#